data_1edede8aa5eaa390fa5dd652f04a35b3
#
_entry.id   1edede8aa5eaa390fa5dd652f04a35b3
#
_cell.length_a   1.000
_cell.length_b   1.000
_cell.length_c   1.000
_cell.angle_alpha   90.00
_cell.angle_beta   90.00
_cell.angle_gamma   90.00
#
_symmetry.space_group_name_H-M   'P 1'
#
loop_
_entity.id
_entity.type
_entity.pdbx_description
1 polymer ?
#
loop_
_entity_poly.entity_id
_entity_poly.type
_entity_poly.pdbx_seq_one_letter_code
_entity_poly.pdbx_strand_id
1 'polypeptide(L)'
;MTPSAPASAPPPASASAPASRPLLGILFMCLAGSFLPAMNGVAKLMSQGYTSEQVVWARTTGHLVFVLALFVPRHGWGIVRTRRPGVQFVRSCLLITSSFLFFSAVKYVPIAQAASISFTSPLIVAILAGPMLGERITPVRVIGLAVGFAGTLVVIRPGTEMFHWASLLILVNAASYALYQVLTRRLAGIDSAETSVVYSALVGTLLMSAIVPFTWRTPTTWTDAGLLASLGVLGGMGHYCLARALTCAPANFVSPFQYWQMVGSVIVGYLMFAEVPDAFVWTGASMIIGAGLFVLLRGQPAGGR
;
A
#
# COMPACT_ATOMS: atom_id res chain seq x y z
N MET A 1 17.66 54.67 38.65
CA MET A 1 18.17 53.31 38.46
C MET A 1 17.04 52.43 37.97
N THR A 2 16.96 52.22 36.67
CA THR A 2 15.99 51.30 36.05
C THR A 2 16.61 49.93 35.91
N PRO A 3 15.92 48.83 36.31
CA PRO A 3 16.50 47.49 36.19
C PRO A 3 16.47 47.05 34.71
N SER A 4 17.63 46.58 34.22
CA SER A 4 17.81 46.02 32.91
C SER A 4 17.04 44.69 32.77
N ALA A 5 16.24 44.54 31.71
CA ALA A 5 15.56 43.31 31.38
C ALA A 5 16.58 42.16 31.05
N PRO A 6 16.30 40.93 31.45
CA PRO A 6 17.19 39.81 31.13
C PRO A 6 17.16 39.48 29.61
N ALA A 7 18.37 39.28 29.06
CA ALA A 7 18.54 38.89 27.66
C ALA A 7 17.82 37.59 27.37
N SER A 8 16.99 37.59 26.32
CA SER A 8 16.28 36.39 25.81
C SER A 8 17.30 35.32 25.38
N ALA A 9 17.15 34.12 25.92
CA ALA A 9 17.93 32.95 25.48
C ALA A 9 17.79 32.72 23.97
N PRO A 10 18.88 32.32 23.29
CA PRO A 10 18.80 32.01 21.86
C PRO A 10 17.83 30.82 21.62
N PRO A 11 17.09 30.82 20.50
CA PRO A 11 16.20 29.72 20.17
C PRO A 11 17.00 28.42 20.06
N PRO A 12 16.41 27.26 20.45
CA PRO A 12 17.10 25.97 20.33
C PRO A 12 17.49 25.74 18.89
N ALA A 13 18.74 25.32 18.67
CA ALA A 13 19.28 24.98 17.36
C ALA A 13 18.33 24.02 16.65
N SER A 14 17.83 24.42 15.49
CA SER A 14 17.00 23.57 14.63
C SER A 14 17.78 22.29 14.36
N ALA A 15 17.23 21.16 14.82
CA ALA A 15 17.76 19.84 14.49
C ALA A 15 17.92 19.76 12.96
N SER A 16 19.16 19.63 12.49
CA SER A 16 19.47 19.53 11.07
C SER A 16 18.64 18.39 10.46
N ALA A 17 17.80 18.72 9.51
CA ALA A 17 17.04 17.71 8.75
C ALA A 17 18.04 16.68 8.20
N PRO A 18 17.79 15.37 8.34
CA PRO A 18 18.70 14.36 7.86
C PRO A 18 18.96 14.58 6.36
N ALA A 19 20.24 14.50 5.97
CA ALA A 19 20.65 14.72 4.59
C ALA A 19 19.81 13.88 3.63
N SER A 20 19.04 14.50 2.76
CA SER A 20 18.22 13.81 1.78
C SER A 20 19.12 12.99 0.84
N ARG A 21 18.80 11.70 0.69
CA ARG A 21 19.51 10.79 -0.23
C ARG A 21 18.55 10.37 -1.35
N PRO A 22 18.28 11.26 -2.31
CA PRO A 22 17.18 11.08 -3.27
C PRO A 22 17.35 9.83 -4.14
N LEU A 23 18.56 9.52 -4.61
CA LEU A 23 18.83 8.31 -5.38
C LEU A 23 18.55 7.02 -4.60
N LEU A 24 18.90 7.02 -3.30
CA LEU A 24 18.61 5.88 -2.44
C LEU A 24 17.10 5.73 -2.21
N GLY A 25 16.37 6.85 -2.11
CA GLY A 25 14.91 6.86 -2.05
C GLY A 25 14.27 6.25 -3.30
N ILE A 26 14.75 6.62 -4.49
CA ILE A 26 14.31 6.04 -5.77
C ILE A 26 14.60 4.53 -5.80
N LEU A 27 15.81 4.12 -5.45
CA LEU A 27 16.19 2.70 -5.42
C LEU A 27 15.27 1.88 -4.53
N PHE A 28 15.02 2.34 -3.30
CA PHE A 28 14.10 1.66 -2.39
C PHE A 28 12.66 1.63 -2.93
N MET A 29 12.18 2.69 -3.59
CA MET A 29 10.85 2.71 -4.18
C MET A 29 10.73 1.71 -5.34
N CYS A 30 11.74 1.62 -6.20
CA CYS A 30 11.79 0.63 -7.28
C CYS A 30 11.89 -0.81 -6.73
N LEU A 31 12.67 -1.04 -5.67
CA LEU A 31 12.72 -2.34 -4.99
C LEU A 31 11.34 -2.72 -4.41
N ALA A 32 10.65 -1.79 -3.75
CA ALA A 32 9.28 -2.01 -3.29
C ALA A 32 8.35 -2.38 -4.44
N GLY A 33 8.45 -1.64 -5.56
CA GLY A 33 7.70 -1.89 -6.78
C GLY A 33 8.07 -3.19 -7.52
N SER A 34 9.13 -3.87 -7.10
CA SER A 34 9.49 -5.21 -7.59
C SER A 34 9.03 -6.30 -6.62
N PHE A 35 9.24 -6.13 -5.31
CA PHE A 35 8.84 -7.14 -4.30
C PHE A 35 7.33 -7.31 -4.20
N LEU A 36 6.54 -6.21 -4.24
CA LEU A 36 5.10 -6.28 -4.10
C LEU A 36 4.41 -7.01 -5.27
N PRO A 37 4.75 -6.76 -6.54
CA PRO A 37 4.25 -7.59 -7.65
C PRO A 37 4.70 -9.04 -7.56
N ALA A 38 5.94 -9.33 -7.17
CA ALA A 38 6.39 -10.70 -6.97
C ALA A 38 5.55 -11.42 -5.90
N MET A 39 5.28 -10.76 -4.77
CA MET A 39 4.35 -11.27 -3.76
C MET A 39 2.95 -11.53 -4.34
N ASN A 40 2.41 -10.61 -5.14
CA ASN A 40 1.10 -10.75 -5.77
C ASN A 40 1.07 -11.93 -6.76
N GLY A 41 2.16 -12.15 -7.49
CA GLY A 41 2.31 -13.31 -8.38
C GLY A 41 2.27 -14.63 -7.61
N VAL A 42 3.07 -14.73 -6.54
CA VAL A 42 3.05 -15.91 -5.66
C VAL A 42 1.67 -16.09 -5.02
N ALA A 43 1.02 -15.01 -4.56
CA ALA A 43 -0.32 -15.08 -4.01
C ALA A 43 -1.36 -15.57 -5.03
N LYS A 44 -1.29 -15.09 -6.28
CA LYS A 44 -2.14 -15.58 -7.37
C LYS A 44 -1.92 -17.06 -7.62
N LEU A 45 -0.66 -17.50 -7.71
CA LEU A 45 -0.32 -18.90 -7.91
C LEU A 45 -0.87 -19.78 -6.77
N MET A 46 -0.65 -19.39 -5.54
CA MET A 46 -1.14 -20.12 -4.37
C MET A 46 -2.67 -20.11 -4.26
N SER A 47 -3.33 -19.05 -4.69
CA SER A 47 -4.81 -18.95 -4.68
C SER A 47 -5.50 -19.91 -5.67
N GLN A 48 -4.75 -20.59 -6.55
CA GLN A 48 -5.31 -21.64 -7.42
C GLN A 48 -5.52 -22.96 -6.68
N GLY A 49 -4.67 -23.28 -5.71
CA GLY A 49 -4.74 -24.52 -4.92
C GLY A 49 -5.21 -24.33 -3.48
N TYR A 50 -5.01 -23.16 -2.92
CA TYR A 50 -5.29 -22.81 -1.53
C TYR A 50 -6.38 -21.75 -1.42
N THR A 51 -7.03 -21.68 -0.25
CA THR A 51 -8.07 -20.69 0.00
C THR A 51 -7.47 -19.28 0.15
N SER A 52 -8.26 -18.26 -0.19
CA SER A 52 -7.81 -16.87 -0.06
C SER A 52 -7.48 -16.51 1.40
N GLU A 53 -8.23 -17.09 2.36
CA GLU A 53 -8.00 -16.96 3.80
C GLU A 53 -6.62 -17.46 4.20
N GLN A 54 -6.22 -18.61 3.67
CA GLN A 54 -4.91 -19.21 3.96
C GLN A 54 -3.77 -18.40 3.33
N VAL A 55 -3.94 -17.91 2.13
CA VAL A 55 -2.96 -17.04 1.45
C VAL A 55 -2.78 -15.73 2.22
N VAL A 56 -3.88 -15.09 2.66
CA VAL A 56 -3.83 -13.87 3.49
C VAL A 56 -3.20 -14.16 4.84
N TRP A 57 -3.55 -15.28 5.47
CA TRP A 57 -2.96 -15.71 6.74
C TRP A 57 -1.44 -15.92 6.62
N ALA A 58 -0.99 -16.65 5.63
CA ALA A 58 0.43 -16.90 5.39
C ALA A 58 1.21 -15.58 5.20
N ARG A 59 0.63 -14.65 4.39
CA ARG A 59 1.19 -13.32 4.18
C ARG A 59 1.28 -12.52 5.47
N THR A 60 0.18 -12.42 6.25
CA THR A 60 0.14 -11.57 7.45
C THR A 60 0.99 -12.15 8.57
N THR A 61 0.98 -13.46 8.77
CA THR A 61 1.80 -14.15 9.78
C THR A 61 3.28 -14.06 9.44
N GLY A 62 3.66 -14.36 8.19
CA GLY A 62 5.05 -14.20 7.76
C GLY A 62 5.53 -12.75 7.83
N HIS A 63 4.66 -11.77 7.51
CA HIS A 63 4.96 -10.35 7.68
C HIS A 63 5.14 -10.00 9.16
N LEU A 64 4.29 -10.51 10.06
CA LEU A 64 4.43 -10.29 11.50
C LEU A 64 5.78 -10.82 12.01
N VAL A 65 6.14 -12.05 11.65
CA VAL A 65 7.43 -12.64 12.01
C VAL A 65 8.58 -11.76 11.49
N PHE A 66 8.52 -11.35 10.24
CA PHE A 66 9.54 -10.50 9.63
C PHE A 66 9.71 -9.16 10.34
N VAL A 67 8.61 -8.43 10.61
CA VAL A 67 8.69 -7.10 11.25
C VAL A 67 9.09 -7.19 12.72
N LEU A 68 8.66 -8.24 13.45
CA LEU A 68 9.11 -8.47 14.82
C LEU A 68 10.61 -8.79 14.86
N ALA A 69 11.08 -9.66 13.97
CA ALA A 69 12.51 -9.99 13.88
C ALA A 69 13.37 -8.76 13.51
N LEU A 70 12.83 -7.83 12.70
CA LEU A 70 13.55 -6.63 12.27
C LEU A 70 13.53 -5.50 13.31
N PHE A 71 12.37 -5.28 13.97
CA PHE A 71 12.15 -4.09 14.79
C PHE A 71 12.36 -4.33 16.28
N VAL A 72 11.99 -5.51 16.82
CA VAL A 72 12.13 -5.79 18.26
C VAL A 72 13.58 -5.67 18.75
N PRO A 73 14.61 -6.17 18.03
CA PRO A 73 15.99 -6.03 18.48
C PRO A 73 16.48 -4.57 18.55
N ARG A 74 15.85 -3.66 17.76
CA ARG A 74 16.24 -2.26 17.66
C ARG A 74 15.44 -1.33 18.56
N HIS A 75 14.16 -1.60 18.74
CA HIS A 75 13.21 -0.70 19.41
C HIS A 75 12.59 -1.31 20.67
N GLY A 76 12.89 -2.58 20.97
CA GLY A 76 12.26 -3.33 22.06
C GLY A 76 10.76 -3.57 21.85
N TRP A 77 10.12 -4.15 22.85
CA TRP A 77 8.66 -4.47 22.82
C TRP A 77 7.77 -3.22 22.93
N GLY A 78 8.34 -2.02 23.10
CA GLY A 78 7.59 -0.75 23.11
C GLY A 78 6.81 -0.49 21.83
N ILE A 79 7.22 -1.07 20.70
CA ILE A 79 6.53 -0.97 19.40
C ILE A 79 5.11 -1.57 19.38
N VAL A 80 4.75 -2.38 20.38
CA VAL A 80 3.39 -2.96 20.51
C VAL A 80 2.45 -2.02 21.28
N ARG A 81 2.96 -0.90 21.83
CA ARG A 81 2.14 0.05 22.57
C ARG A 81 1.64 1.15 21.64
N THR A 82 0.32 1.36 21.63
CA THR A 82 -0.33 2.44 20.86
C THR A 82 -1.13 3.34 21.77
N ARG A 83 -1.22 4.63 21.40
CA ARG A 83 -2.09 5.61 22.08
C ARG A 83 -3.52 5.61 21.55
N ARG A 84 -3.79 4.97 20.39
CA ARG A 84 -5.09 4.94 19.70
C ARG A 84 -5.47 3.53 19.24
N PRO A 85 -5.68 2.57 20.15
CA PRO A 85 -5.89 1.16 19.81
C PRO A 85 -7.10 0.94 18.87
N GLY A 86 -8.20 1.66 19.08
CA GLY A 86 -9.39 1.53 18.23
C GLY A 86 -9.12 1.94 16.76
N VAL A 87 -8.38 3.05 16.55
CA VAL A 87 -8.02 3.48 15.20
C VAL A 87 -7.04 2.51 14.55
N GLN A 88 -6.06 1.99 15.30
CA GLN A 88 -5.14 0.96 14.81
C GLN A 88 -5.88 -0.33 14.42
N PHE A 89 -6.87 -0.75 15.21
CA PHE A 89 -7.67 -1.93 14.93
C PHE A 89 -8.48 -1.75 13.63
N VAL A 90 -9.28 -0.68 13.53
CA VAL A 90 -10.10 -0.39 12.33
C VAL A 90 -9.24 -0.29 11.08
N ARG A 91 -8.12 0.44 11.18
CA ARG A 91 -7.16 0.55 10.06
C ARG A 91 -6.62 -0.81 9.64
N SER A 92 -6.26 -1.66 10.60
CA SER A 92 -5.74 -2.99 10.32
C SER A 92 -6.80 -3.90 9.68
N CYS A 93 -8.05 -3.82 10.13
CA CYS A 93 -9.17 -4.51 9.51
C CYS A 93 -9.36 -4.09 8.05
N LEU A 94 -9.27 -2.78 7.74
CA LEU A 94 -9.35 -2.30 6.37
C LEU A 94 -8.24 -2.85 5.48
N LEU A 95 -7.00 -2.95 6.00
CA LEU A 95 -5.89 -3.54 5.26
C LEU A 95 -6.09 -5.03 5.00
N ILE A 96 -6.63 -5.77 5.98
CA ILE A 96 -6.93 -7.20 5.82
C ILE A 96 -8.03 -7.40 4.81
N THR A 97 -9.13 -6.65 4.93
CA THR A 97 -10.24 -6.67 3.97
C THR A 97 -9.74 -6.36 2.56
N SER A 98 -8.92 -5.32 2.41
CA SER A 98 -8.27 -4.98 1.15
C SER A 98 -7.46 -6.16 0.60
N SER A 99 -6.60 -6.77 1.41
CA SER A 99 -5.77 -7.91 0.99
C SER A 99 -6.60 -9.13 0.61
N PHE A 100 -7.64 -9.42 1.39
CA PHE A 100 -8.55 -10.54 1.14
C PHE A 100 -9.30 -10.35 -0.19
N LEU A 101 -9.86 -9.17 -0.42
CA LEU A 101 -10.56 -8.84 -1.67
C LEU A 101 -9.62 -8.94 -2.88
N PHE A 102 -8.38 -8.43 -2.75
CA PHE A 102 -7.39 -8.50 -3.81
C PHE A 102 -7.02 -9.96 -4.14
N PHE A 103 -6.66 -10.76 -3.14
CA PHE A 103 -6.24 -12.16 -3.36
C PHE A 103 -7.40 -13.06 -3.79
N SER A 104 -8.63 -12.75 -3.39
CA SER A 104 -9.81 -13.43 -3.90
C SER A 104 -10.10 -13.11 -5.36
N ALA A 105 -9.80 -11.88 -5.80
CA ALA A 105 -10.06 -11.43 -7.16
C ALA A 105 -8.96 -11.81 -8.16
N VAL A 106 -7.69 -11.72 -7.74
CA VAL A 106 -6.53 -11.86 -8.64
C VAL A 106 -6.40 -13.25 -9.27
N LYS A 107 -7.05 -14.26 -8.71
CA LYS A 107 -7.15 -15.59 -9.31
C LYS A 107 -8.01 -15.63 -10.60
N TYR A 108 -8.89 -14.64 -10.78
CA TYR A 108 -9.83 -14.57 -11.90
C TYR A 108 -9.46 -13.50 -12.93
N VAL A 109 -8.61 -12.55 -12.58
CA VAL A 109 -8.20 -11.45 -13.47
C VAL A 109 -6.68 -11.38 -13.59
N PRO A 110 -6.16 -10.86 -14.72
CA PRO A 110 -4.73 -10.65 -14.91
C PRO A 110 -4.12 -9.72 -13.84
N ILE A 111 -2.86 -9.99 -13.43
CA ILE A 111 -2.18 -9.21 -12.40
C ILE A 111 -2.03 -7.74 -12.81
N ALA A 112 -1.72 -7.48 -14.08
CA ALA A 112 -1.59 -6.13 -14.60
C ALA A 112 -2.92 -5.36 -14.58
N GLN A 113 -4.04 -6.03 -14.88
CA GLN A 113 -5.39 -5.47 -14.77
C GLN A 113 -5.73 -5.15 -13.30
N ALA A 114 -5.47 -6.10 -12.39
CA ALA A 114 -5.68 -5.91 -10.95
C ALA A 114 -4.85 -4.74 -10.40
N ALA A 115 -3.57 -4.63 -10.79
CA ALA A 115 -2.71 -3.52 -10.42
C ALA A 115 -3.24 -2.18 -10.94
N SER A 116 -3.65 -2.11 -12.21
CA SER A 116 -4.21 -0.90 -12.82
C SER A 116 -5.41 -0.37 -12.04
N ILE A 117 -6.38 -1.24 -11.72
CA ILE A 117 -7.56 -0.87 -10.94
C ILE A 117 -7.15 -0.42 -9.52
N SER A 118 -6.20 -1.10 -8.88
CA SER A 118 -5.72 -0.76 -7.53
C SER A 118 -5.06 0.62 -7.48
N PHE A 119 -4.45 1.09 -8.57
CA PHE A 119 -3.90 2.45 -8.66
C PHE A 119 -4.96 3.57 -8.65
N THR A 120 -6.25 3.24 -8.62
CA THR A 120 -7.32 4.20 -8.30
C THR A 120 -7.28 4.65 -6.83
N SER A 121 -6.66 3.85 -5.94
CA SER A 121 -6.58 4.16 -4.51
C SER A 121 -6.00 5.55 -4.19
N PRO A 122 -4.89 6.04 -4.77
CA PRO A 122 -4.39 7.38 -4.50
C PRO A 122 -5.37 8.49 -4.86
N LEU A 123 -6.20 8.28 -5.89
CA LEU A 123 -7.24 9.22 -6.29
C LEU A 123 -8.37 9.27 -5.26
N ILE A 124 -8.78 8.10 -4.76
CA ILE A 124 -9.77 8.00 -3.67
C ILE A 124 -9.21 8.66 -2.39
N VAL A 125 -7.93 8.45 -2.05
CA VAL A 125 -7.26 9.14 -0.93
C VAL A 125 -7.35 10.65 -1.08
N ALA A 126 -7.12 11.19 -2.27
CA ALA A 126 -7.16 12.63 -2.53
C ALA A 126 -8.53 13.24 -2.24
N ILE A 127 -9.62 12.47 -2.40
CA ILE A 127 -11.00 12.90 -2.08
C ILE A 127 -11.30 12.74 -0.60
N LEU A 128 -10.97 11.56 -0.03
CA LEU A 128 -11.25 11.29 1.37
C LEU A 128 -10.44 12.19 2.32
N ALA A 129 -9.31 12.73 1.85
CA ALA A 129 -8.51 13.68 2.62
C ALA A 129 -9.28 14.97 2.95
N GLY A 130 -10.22 15.40 2.11
CA GLY A 130 -11.09 16.55 2.39
C GLY A 130 -11.89 16.35 3.68
N PRO A 131 -12.90 15.50 3.70
CA PRO A 131 -13.78 15.31 4.85
C PRO A 131 -13.10 14.68 6.07
N MET A 132 -12.06 13.87 5.87
CA MET A 132 -11.44 13.12 6.98
C MET A 132 -10.23 13.81 7.60
N LEU A 133 -9.49 14.63 6.86
CA LEU A 133 -8.27 15.31 7.31
C LEU A 133 -8.43 16.84 7.32
N GLY A 134 -9.59 17.38 6.90
CA GLY A 134 -9.84 18.82 6.80
C GLY A 134 -9.09 19.51 5.65
N GLU A 135 -8.60 18.74 4.67
CA GLU A 135 -7.91 19.28 3.51
C GLU A 135 -8.91 19.86 2.50
N ARG A 136 -8.56 20.96 1.84
CA ARG A 136 -9.42 21.54 0.79
C ARG A 136 -9.39 20.66 -0.46
N ILE A 137 -10.57 20.32 -0.97
CA ILE A 137 -10.71 19.65 -2.26
C ILE A 137 -10.50 20.69 -3.36
N THR A 138 -9.45 20.52 -4.15
CA THR A 138 -9.13 21.42 -5.25
C THR A 138 -9.76 20.93 -6.56
N PRO A 139 -10.08 21.82 -7.52
CA PRO A 139 -10.54 21.40 -8.85
C PRO A 139 -9.61 20.40 -9.54
N VAL A 140 -8.30 20.54 -9.32
CA VAL A 140 -7.27 19.60 -9.83
C VAL A 140 -7.53 18.17 -9.32
N ARG A 141 -7.88 18.01 -8.03
CA ARG A 141 -8.21 16.70 -7.45
C ARG A 141 -9.49 16.10 -8.05
N VAL A 142 -10.50 16.94 -8.31
CA VAL A 142 -11.76 16.52 -8.93
C VAL A 142 -11.53 16.06 -10.37
N ILE A 143 -10.80 16.82 -11.17
CA ILE A 143 -10.44 16.45 -12.55
C ILE A 143 -9.62 15.15 -12.57
N GLY A 144 -8.59 15.05 -11.71
CA GLY A 144 -7.80 13.83 -11.60
C GLY A 144 -8.64 12.61 -11.25
N LEU A 145 -9.59 12.73 -10.32
CA LEU A 145 -10.52 11.65 -10.02
C LEU A 145 -11.38 11.26 -11.23
N ALA A 146 -11.98 12.22 -11.91
CA ALA A 146 -12.85 11.96 -13.05
C ALA A 146 -12.07 11.21 -14.16
N VAL A 147 -10.86 11.66 -14.49
CA VAL A 147 -9.98 11.02 -15.49
C VAL A 147 -9.54 9.62 -15.01
N GLY A 148 -9.11 9.49 -13.76
CA GLY A 148 -8.69 8.20 -13.21
C GLY A 148 -9.83 7.20 -13.11
N PHE A 149 -11.03 7.63 -12.73
CA PHE A 149 -12.23 6.78 -12.72
C PHE A 149 -12.63 6.35 -14.14
N ALA A 150 -12.59 7.27 -15.12
CA ALA A 150 -12.78 6.90 -16.53
C ALA A 150 -11.75 5.86 -16.98
N GLY A 151 -10.47 6.03 -16.63
CA GLY A 151 -9.44 5.02 -16.88
C GLY A 151 -9.74 3.67 -16.24
N THR A 152 -10.26 3.65 -15.02
CA THR A 152 -10.69 2.42 -14.34
C THR A 152 -11.82 1.74 -15.09
N LEU A 153 -12.81 2.48 -15.58
CA LEU A 153 -13.90 1.92 -16.42
C LEU A 153 -13.38 1.35 -17.74
N VAL A 154 -12.38 1.98 -18.35
CA VAL A 154 -11.71 1.46 -19.56
C VAL A 154 -11.04 0.11 -19.28
N VAL A 155 -10.40 -0.07 -18.13
CA VAL A 155 -9.79 -1.36 -17.72
C VAL A 155 -10.86 -2.41 -17.41
N ILE A 156 -11.91 -2.06 -16.67
CA ILE A 156 -12.96 -3.00 -16.22
C ILE A 156 -13.88 -3.40 -17.36
N ARG A 157 -14.17 -2.51 -18.30
CA ARG A 157 -15.08 -2.72 -19.45
C ARG A 157 -16.46 -3.24 -19.05
N PRO A 158 -17.20 -2.55 -18.17
CA PRO A 158 -18.52 -3.01 -17.75
C PRO A 158 -19.47 -3.15 -18.95
N GLY A 159 -20.27 -4.21 -18.95
CA GLY A 159 -21.23 -4.48 -20.04
C GLY A 159 -20.66 -5.14 -21.29
N THR A 160 -19.39 -5.53 -21.31
CA THR A 160 -18.78 -6.32 -22.39
C THR A 160 -18.56 -7.78 -21.96
N GLU A 161 -18.33 -8.68 -22.90
CA GLU A 161 -17.96 -10.08 -22.62
C GLU A 161 -16.65 -10.23 -21.84
N MET A 162 -15.79 -9.20 -21.88
CA MET A 162 -14.52 -9.18 -21.16
C MET A 162 -14.66 -8.72 -19.69
N PHE A 163 -15.87 -8.31 -19.29
CA PHE A 163 -16.14 -7.93 -17.90
C PHE A 163 -16.12 -9.14 -17.00
N HIS A 164 -15.30 -9.09 -15.96
CA HIS A 164 -15.32 -10.07 -14.89
C HIS A 164 -15.68 -9.40 -13.56
N TRP A 165 -16.68 -9.96 -12.85
CA TRP A 165 -17.16 -9.42 -11.56
C TRP A 165 -16.05 -9.23 -10.52
N ALA A 166 -14.99 -10.05 -10.58
CA ALA A 166 -13.83 -9.92 -9.67
C ALA A 166 -13.12 -8.56 -9.78
N SER A 167 -13.25 -7.85 -10.92
CA SER A 167 -12.74 -6.48 -11.06
C SER A 167 -13.41 -5.51 -10.10
N LEU A 168 -14.68 -5.74 -9.72
CA LEU A 168 -15.37 -4.94 -8.71
C LEU A 168 -14.79 -5.19 -7.31
N LEU A 169 -14.37 -6.41 -6.99
CA LEU A 169 -13.69 -6.69 -5.73
C LEU A 169 -12.38 -5.89 -5.63
N ILE A 170 -11.66 -5.73 -6.74
CA ILE A 170 -10.43 -4.94 -6.77
C ILE A 170 -10.74 -3.44 -6.61
N LEU A 171 -11.84 -2.95 -7.13
CA LEU A 171 -12.27 -1.57 -6.91
C LEU A 171 -12.62 -1.33 -5.43
N VAL A 172 -13.35 -2.25 -4.78
CA VAL A 172 -13.63 -2.21 -3.34
C VAL A 172 -12.34 -2.34 -2.52
N ASN A 173 -11.40 -3.20 -2.97
CA ASN A 173 -10.05 -3.27 -2.40
C ASN A 173 -9.37 -1.89 -2.44
N ALA A 174 -9.38 -1.20 -3.59
CA ALA A 174 -8.76 0.11 -3.74
C ALA A 174 -9.38 1.15 -2.79
N ALA A 175 -10.70 1.13 -2.61
CA ALA A 175 -11.41 2.01 -1.65
C ALA A 175 -11.04 1.67 -0.19
N SER A 176 -11.01 0.39 0.17
CA SER A 176 -10.60 -0.07 1.51
C SER A 176 -9.16 0.31 1.83
N TYR A 177 -8.27 0.15 0.85
CA TYR A 177 -6.87 0.55 0.98
C TYR A 177 -6.69 2.06 1.07
N ALA A 178 -7.49 2.84 0.35
CA ALA A 178 -7.51 4.29 0.47
C ALA A 178 -7.92 4.75 1.88
N LEU A 179 -8.98 4.18 2.45
CA LEU A 179 -9.39 4.43 3.83
C LEU A 179 -8.29 4.05 4.83
N TYR A 180 -7.66 2.89 4.64
CA TYR A 180 -6.49 2.48 5.43
C TYR A 180 -5.38 3.54 5.38
N GLN A 181 -5.05 4.08 4.22
CA GLN A 181 -4.02 5.12 4.06
C GLN A 181 -4.41 6.42 4.77
N VAL A 182 -5.66 6.86 4.66
CA VAL A 182 -6.17 8.08 5.33
C VAL A 182 -6.11 7.93 6.84
N LEU A 183 -6.53 6.77 7.40
CA LEU A 183 -6.44 6.50 8.84
C LEU A 183 -4.97 6.41 9.30
N THR A 184 -4.08 5.84 8.48
CA THR A 184 -2.64 5.81 8.77
C THR A 184 -2.09 7.23 8.87
N ARG A 185 -2.52 8.14 7.98
CA ARG A 185 -2.15 9.55 8.01
C ARG A 185 -2.66 10.27 9.27
N ARG A 186 -3.86 9.92 9.75
CA ARG A 186 -4.40 10.43 11.04
C ARG A 186 -3.58 10.02 12.27
N LEU A 187 -2.89 8.90 12.20
CA LEU A 187 -2.02 8.39 13.26
C LEU A 187 -0.59 8.95 13.18
N ALA A 188 -0.22 9.57 12.08
CA ALA A 188 1.10 10.17 11.92
C ALA A 188 1.34 11.23 13.01
N GLY A 189 2.47 11.09 13.73
CA GLY A 189 2.80 11.94 14.88
C GLY A 189 2.16 11.52 16.22
N ILE A 190 1.25 10.53 16.24
CA ILE A 190 0.66 9.95 17.46
C ILE A 190 1.38 8.65 17.81
N ASP A 191 1.45 7.73 16.85
CA ASP A 191 2.15 6.46 16.94
C ASP A 191 3.31 6.42 15.95
N SER A 192 4.32 5.59 16.21
CA SER A 192 5.42 5.38 15.27
C SER A 192 4.97 4.57 14.05
N ALA A 193 5.72 4.69 12.94
CA ALA A 193 5.46 3.92 11.75
C ALA A 193 5.62 2.41 12.01
N GLU A 194 6.60 2.03 12.81
CA GLU A 194 6.87 0.65 13.23
C GLU A 194 5.69 0.07 14.00
N THR A 195 5.14 0.81 14.98
CA THR A 195 3.92 0.43 15.71
C THR A 195 2.77 0.19 14.74
N SER A 196 2.57 1.07 13.78
CA SER A 196 1.51 0.95 12.79
C SER A 196 1.66 -0.29 11.91
N VAL A 197 2.88 -0.61 11.48
CA VAL A 197 3.16 -1.82 10.67
C VAL A 197 2.95 -3.10 11.49
N VAL A 198 3.44 -3.12 12.73
CA VAL A 198 3.26 -4.27 13.65
C VAL A 198 1.78 -4.53 13.91
N TYR A 199 0.98 -3.48 14.20
CA TYR A 199 -0.47 -3.64 14.41
C TYR A 199 -1.19 -4.19 13.19
N SER A 200 -0.83 -3.73 11.99
CA SER A 200 -1.43 -4.26 10.75
C SER A 200 -1.18 -5.75 10.58
N ALA A 201 0.05 -6.19 10.85
CA ALA A 201 0.41 -7.60 10.76
C ALA A 201 -0.20 -8.42 11.90
N LEU A 202 -0.19 -7.90 13.15
CA LEU A 202 -0.71 -8.56 14.34
C LEU A 202 -2.23 -8.80 14.22
N VAL A 203 -3.00 -7.76 13.96
CA VAL A 203 -4.47 -7.87 13.81
C VAL A 203 -4.80 -8.79 12.64
N GLY A 204 -4.06 -8.69 11.52
CA GLY A 204 -4.20 -9.59 10.37
C GLY A 204 -3.99 -11.04 10.73
N THR A 205 -2.89 -11.33 11.41
CA THR A 205 -2.58 -12.69 11.86
C THR A 205 -3.65 -13.22 12.81
N LEU A 206 -4.05 -12.44 13.82
CA LEU A 206 -5.06 -12.86 14.80
C LEU A 206 -6.41 -13.16 14.14
N LEU A 207 -6.93 -12.25 13.31
CA LEU A 207 -8.22 -12.44 12.64
C LEU A 207 -8.18 -13.61 11.66
N MET A 208 -7.13 -13.72 10.86
CA MET A 208 -7.02 -14.83 9.91
C MET A 208 -6.76 -16.15 10.62
N SER A 209 -6.06 -16.19 11.76
CA SER A 209 -5.87 -17.40 12.55
C SER A 209 -7.17 -17.92 13.17
N ALA A 210 -8.17 -17.06 13.38
CA ALA A 210 -9.51 -17.48 13.81
C ALA A 210 -10.33 -18.08 12.67
N ILE A 211 -10.06 -17.71 11.42
CA ILE A 211 -10.84 -18.12 10.25
C ILE A 211 -10.20 -19.32 9.53
N VAL A 212 -8.88 -19.29 9.37
CA VAL A 212 -8.15 -20.26 8.54
C VAL A 212 -8.32 -21.73 8.96
N PRO A 213 -8.50 -22.10 10.25
CA PRO A 213 -8.68 -23.51 10.62
C PRO A 213 -9.90 -24.16 9.97
N PHE A 214 -10.94 -23.39 9.64
CA PHE A 214 -12.15 -23.89 8.98
C PHE A 214 -12.00 -24.12 7.49
N THR A 215 -10.97 -23.53 6.88
CA THR A 215 -10.72 -23.58 5.44
C THR A 215 -9.31 -24.07 5.11
N TRP A 216 -8.60 -24.62 6.11
CA TRP A 216 -7.20 -25.04 5.99
C TRP A 216 -7.04 -26.15 4.96
N ARG A 217 -6.06 -25.97 4.08
CA ARG A 217 -5.57 -27.01 3.16
C ARG A 217 -4.09 -27.20 3.44
N THR A 218 -3.72 -28.39 3.93
CA THR A 218 -2.31 -28.69 4.22
C THR A 218 -1.50 -28.62 2.95
N PRO A 219 -0.37 -27.87 2.93
CA PRO A 219 0.52 -27.83 1.78
C PRO A 219 0.95 -29.26 1.39
N THR A 220 0.77 -29.59 0.11
CA THR A 220 1.03 -30.94 -0.40
C THR A 220 2.51 -31.16 -0.68
N THR A 221 3.26 -30.08 -0.92
CA THR A 221 4.70 -30.13 -1.22
C THR A 221 5.46 -29.12 -0.36
N TRP A 222 6.76 -29.40 -0.17
CA TRP A 222 7.65 -28.43 0.47
C TRP A 222 7.80 -27.13 -0.32
N THR A 223 7.61 -27.20 -1.65
CA THR A 223 7.59 -26.03 -2.53
C THR A 223 6.41 -25.14 -2.19
N ASP A 224 5.19 -25.69 -2.02
CA ASP A 224 4.01 -24.92 -1.65
C ASP A 224 4.18 -24.26 -0.26
N ALA A 225 4.70 -25.01 0.71
CA ALA A 225 4.98 -24.48 2.03
C ALA A 225 5.99 -23.30 1.95
N GLY A 226 7.04 -23.45 1.15
CA GLY A 226 8.03 -22.40 0.90
C GLY A 226 7.44 -21.16 0.21
N LEU A 227 6.58 -21.36 -0.80
CA LEU A 227 5.91 -20.26 -1.49
C LEU A 227 4.94 -19.52 -0.57
N LEU A 228 4.15 -20.22 0.24
CA LEU A 228 3.29 -19.58 1.25
C LEU A 228 4.12 -18.80 2.27
N ALA A 229 5.22 -19.33 2.76
CA ALA A 229 6.12 -18.63 3.68
C ALA A 229 6.77 -17.38 3.02
N SER A 230 7.10 -17.47 1.72
CA SER A 230 7.72 -16.37 0.98
C SER A 230 6.82 -15.13 0.87
N LEU A 231 5.48 -15.28 0.94
CA LEU A 231 4.52 -14.17 0.88
C LEU A 231 4.77 -13.12 1.98
N GLY A 232 5.05 -13.59 3.19
CA GLY A 232 5.35 -12.71 4.32
C GLY A 232 6.67 -11.96 4.15
N VAL A 233 7.70 -12.64 3.66
CA VAL A 233 9.03 -12.05 3.41
C VAL A 233 8.96 -11.03 2.27
N LEU A 234 8.37 -11.40 1.12
CA LEU A 234 8.21 -10.50 -0.02
C LEU A 234 7.37 -9.27 0.33
N GLY A 235 6.25 -9.48 1.05
CA GLY A 235 5.41 -8.38 1.54
C GLY A 235 6.15 -7.50 2.55
N GLY A 236 6.84 -8.11 3.51
CA GLY A 236 7.63 -7.41 4.52
C GLY A 236 8.76 -6.58 3.91
N MET A 237 9.53 -7.16 2.98
CA MET A 237 10.58 -6.46 2.24
C MET A 237 10.02 -5.32 1.39
N GLY A 238 8.90 -5.55 0.68
CA GLY A 238 8.25 -4.52 -0.12
C GLY A 238 7.81 -3.32 0.73
N HIS A 239 7.12 -3.56 1.83
CA HIS A 239 6.70 -2.49 2.75
C HIS A 239 7.89 -1.83 3.49
N TYR A 240 8.92 -2.58 3.85
CA TYR A 240 10.15 -2.02 4.42
C TYR A 240 10.84 -1.08 3.42
N CYS A 241 11.01 -1.52 2.17
CA CYS A 241 11.60 -0.69 1.12
C CYS A 241 10.76 0.58 0.86
N LEU A 242 9.42 0.46 0.84
CA LEU A 242 8.53 1.62 0.71
C LEU A 242 8.72 2.63 1.86
N ALA A 243 8.74 2.14 3.09
CA ALA A 243 8.98 3.01 4.26
C ALA A 243 10.36 3.68 4.18
N ARG A 244 11.41 2.93 3.81
CA ARG A 244 12.77 3.47 3.66
C ARG A 244 12.85 4.49 2.53
N ALA A 245 12.16 4.30 1.41
CA ALA A 245 12.09 5.29 0.34
C ALA A 245 11.59 6.65 0.85
N LEU A 246 10.50 6.63 1.64
CA LEU A 246 9.87 7.82 2.21
C LEU A 246 10.70 8.48 3.33
N THR A 247 11.64 7.75 3.96
CA THR A 247 12.59 8.32 4.93
C THR A 247 13.84 8.88 4.26
N CYS A 248 14.21 8.38 3.08
CA CYS A 248 15.41 8.83 2.35
C CYS A 248 15.17 10.09 1.52
N ALA A 249 13.93 10.35 1.09
CA ALA A 249 13.59 11.52 0.27
C ALA A 249 12.13 11.96 0.48
N PRO A 250 11.79 13.22 0.15
CA PRO A 250 10.43 13.72 0.25
C PRO A 250 9.45 12.88 -0.59
N ALA A 251 8.25 12.68 -0.06
CA ALA A 251 7.23 11.83 -0.70
C ALA A 251 6.89 12.29 -2.14
N ASN A 252 6.78 13.59 -2.38
CA ASN A 252 6.53 14.16 -3.71
C ASN A 252 7.63 13.83 -4.73
N PHE A 253 8.86 13.56 -4.28
CA PHE A 253 9.97 13.20 -5.15
C PHE A 253 9.97 11.71 -5.49
N VAL A 254 9.67 10.83 -4.53
CA VAL A 254 9.74 9.37 -4.73
C VAL A 254 8.43 8.75 -5.20
N SER A 255 7.27 9.39 -4.95
CA SER A 255 5.95 8.85 -5.31
C SER A 255 5.77 8.50 -6.80
N PRO A 256 6.32 9.26 -7.78
CA PRO A 256 6.22 8.86 -9.18
C PRO A 256 6.83 7.49 -9.46
N PHE A 257 7.87 7.12 -8.74
CA PHE A 257 8.54 5.82 -8.92
C PHE A 257 7.73 4.66 -8.34
N GLN A 258 6.67 4.91 -7.58
CA GLN A 258 5.72 3.88 -7.15
C GLN A 258 5.02 3.22 -8.36
N TYR A 259 4.85 3.95 -9.46
CA TYR A 259 4.28 3.40 -10.70
C TYR A 259 5.18 2.33 -11.35
N TRP A 260 6.46 2.19 -10.93
CA TRP A 260 7.30 1.06 -11.28
C TRP A 260 6.65 -0.28 -10.92
N GLN A 261 5.80 -0.31 -9.91
CA GLN A 261 5.02 -1.48 -9.54
C GLN A 261 4.11 -1.98 -10.69
N MET A 262 3.65 -1.09 -11.57
CA MET A 262 2.90 -1.51 -12.77
C MET A 262 3.78 -2.31 -13.73
N VAL A 263 5.01 -1.85 -13.94
CA VAL A 263 6.00 -2.57 -14.76
C VAL A 263 6.29 -3.94 -14.12
N GLY A 264 6.53 -3.97 -12.82
CA GLY A 264 6.71 -5.22 -12.07
C GLY A 264 5.52 -6.17 -12.22
N SER A 265 4.28 -5.65 -12.18
CA SER A 265 3.06 -6.46 -12.33
C SER A 265 2.92 -7.06 -13.73
N VAL A 266 3.29 -6.30 -14.77
CA VAL A 266 3.32 -6.80 -16.16
C VAL A 266 4.37 -7.90 -16.31
N ILE A 267 5.58 -7.67 -15.81
CA ILE A 267 6.67 -8.66 -15.87
C ILE A 267 6.27 -9.96 -15.16
N VAL A 268 5.74 -9.86 -13.93
CA VAL A 268 5.30 -11.02 -13.15
C VAL A 268 4.13 -11.74 -13.84
N GLY A 269 3.15 -11.00 -14.36
CA GLY A 269 2.02 -11.55 -15.11
C GLY A 269 2.49 -12.35 -16.32
N TYR A 270 3.43 -11.78 -17.08
CA TYR A 270 4.01 -12.46 -18.26
C TYR A 270 4.83 -13.69 -17.88
N LEU A 271 5.77 -13.56 -16.94
CA LEU A 271 6.71 -14.64 -16.61
C LEU A 271 6.04 -15.81 -15.88
N MET A 272 5.06 -15.54 -15.01
CA MET A 272 4.43 -16.58 -14.20
C MET A 272 3.14 -17.16 -14.81
N PHE A 273 2.44 -16.38 -15.64
CA PHE A 273 1.10 -16.73 -16.12
C PHE A 273 0.92 -16.55 -17.62
N ALA A 274 1.96 -16.13 -18.37
CA ALA A 274 1.89 -15.79 -19.80
C ALA A 274 0.80 -14.72 -20.10
N GLU A 275 0.51 -13.84 -19.13
CA GLU A 275 -0.49 -12.78 -19.27
C GLU A 275 0.12 -11.58 -19.99
N VAL A 276 -0.46 -11.22 -21.14
CA VAL A 276 -0.10 -10.01 -21.89
C VAL A 276 -1.24 -9.00 -21.76
N PRO A 277 -0.99 -7.80 -21.17
CA PRO A 277 -2.01 -6.76 -21.08
C PRO A 277 -2.43 -6.31 -22.48
N ASP A 278 -3.73 -6.20 -22.70
CA ASP A 278 -4.28 -5.69 -23.96
C ASP A 278 -4.24 -4.14 -24.02
N ALA A 279 -4.62 -3.59 -25.18
CA ALA A 279 -4.60 -2.16 -25.43
C ALA A 279 -5.49 -1.37 -24.45
N PHE A 280 -6.60 -1.94 -23.97
CA PHE A 280 -7.49 -1.28 -23.01
C PHE A 280 -6.88 -1.21 -21.62
N VAL A 281 -6.16 -2.26 -21.19
CA VAL A 281 -5.40 -2.23 -19.92
C VAL A 281 -4.31 -1.18 -19.99
N TRP A 282 -3.56 -1.11 -21.10
CA TRP A 282 -2.54 -0.07 -21.27
C TRP A 282 -3.13 1.34 -21.29
N THR A 283 -4.24 1.55 -22.03
CA THR A 283 -4.90 2.85 -22.12
C THR A 283 -5.43 3.29 -20.76
N GLY A 284 -6.20 2.44 -20.10
CA GLY A 284 -6.76 2.77 -18.78
C GLY A 284 -5.70 2.96 -17.70
N ALA A 285 -4.64 2.12 -17.70
CA ALA A 285 -3.50 2.31 -16.81
C ALA A 285 -2.80 3.65 -17.02
N SER A 286 -2.58 4.04 -18.27
CA SER A 286 -1.98 5.34 -18.63
C SER A 286 -2.85 6.51 -18.15
N MET A 287 -4.19 6.40 -18.26
CA MET A 287 -5.13 7.42 -17.76
C MET A 287 -5.05 7.52 -16.22
N ILE A 288 -5.05 6.39 -15.50
CA ILE A 288 -5.00 6.36 -14.04
C ILE A 288 -3.66 6.93 -13.53
N ILE A 289 -2.55 6.48 -14.12
CA ILE A 289 -1.21 6.95 -13.78
C ILE A 289 -1.07 8.44 -14.08
N GLY A 290 -1.51 8.88 -15.27
CA GLY A 290 -1.49 10.28 -15.68
C GLY A 290 -2.34 11.17 -14.76
N ALA A 291 -3.53 10.72 -14.37
CA ALA A 291 -4.38 11.40 -13.39
C ALA A 291 -3.71 11.52 -12.02
N GLY A 292 -3.10 10.43 -11.53
CA GLY A 292 -2.36 10.43 -10.27
C GLY A 292 -1.17 11.39 -10.28
N LEU A 293 -0.37 11.38 -11.34
CA LEU A 293 0.75 12.31 -11.52
C LEU A 293 0.26 13.76 -11.64
N PHE A 294 -0.82 14.02 -12.37
CA PHE A 294 -1.42 15.35 -12.49
C PHE A 294 -1.84 15.91 -11.12
N VAL A 295 -2.54 15.10 -10.32
CA VAL A 295 -2.92 15.47 -8.95
C VAL A 295 -1.71 15.72 -8.06
N LEU A 296 -0.67 14.90 -8.19
CA LEU A 296 0.58 15.05 -7.42
C LEU A 296 1.30 16.35 -7.74
N LEU A 297 1.42 16.69 -9.03
CA LEU A 297 2.19 17.85 -9.50
C LEU A 297 1.43 19.18 -9.35
N ARG A 298 0.11 19.16 -9.55
CA ARG A 298 -0.75 20.39 -9.56
C ARG A 298 -1.64 20.52 -8.34
N GLY A 299 -1.85 19.45 -7.57
CA GLY A 299 -2.76 19.42 -6.41
C GLY A 299 -2.16 19.93 -5.11
N GLN A 300 -0.91 20.38 -5.08
CA GLN A 300 -0.32 21.00 -3.91
C GLN A 300 -0.97 22.38 -3.68
N PRO A 301 -1.38 22.70 -2.44
CA PRO A 301 -1.87 24.05 -2.14
C PRO A 301 -0.75 25.06 -2.43
N ALA A 302 -1.05 26.12 -3.17
CA ALA A 302 -0.18 27.26 -3.35
C ALA A 302 -0.06 27.98 -1.98
N GLY A 303 0.93 27.61 -1.18
CA GLY A 303 1.11 28.20 0.16
C GLY A 303 2.04 27.39 1.04
N GLY A 304 3.30 27.34 0.70
CA GLY A 304 4.36 26.76 1.52
C GLY A 304 5.73 27.19 0.97
N ARG A 305 5.93 28.50 0.87
CA ARG A 305 7.27 29.09 0.82
C ARG A 305 7.53 29.74 2.16
#